data_7541164eefa7dab21aaa525b2c373645
#
_entry.id   7541164eefa7dab21aaa525b2c373645
#
_cell.length_a   1.000
_cell.length_b   1.000
_cell.length_c   1.000
_cell.angle_alpha   90.00
_cell.angle_beta   90.00
_cell.angle_gamma   90.00
#
_symmetry.space_group_name_H-M   'P 1'
#
loop_
_entity.id
_entity.type
_entity.pdbx_description
1 polymer ?
#
loop_
_entity_poly.entity_id
_entity_poly.type
_entity_poly.pdbx_seq_one_letter_code
_entity_poly.pdbx_strand_id
1 'polypeptide(L)'
;TEYKPQAKRSEAYQSEADLEQEFIRLLCELGYERLTIHKEADLIANLRTQLEKLNNYRFTDGEWKRFWDEVLANTNSGILEKTRLIQEDYVQVLRRDNGESKNIQLIDKKCIHNNSLQVINQYAISTEEGAAHDNRYDVTVLVNGLPLIHIELKRRGVPIREAFNQIDRYQRDSFWASSGLYEFVQIFVISNGTNTKYYSNTTRFNHIKDAKAQKAKKSKTSNSFEFTSFWADANNRIIPDLVDFTKTFFCKHTILNILTRYCVFTAENMLLVMRPYQIVATERILNRIEIANNYKKYGTVAGGGYIWHTTGSGKTLTSFK
;
A
#
# COMPACT_ATOMS: atom_id res chain seq x y z
N THR A 1 -10.36 18.25 6.22
CA THR A 1 -9.57 19.46 5.92
C THR A 1 -9.74 19.78 4.45
N GLU A 2 -10.03 21.03 4.13
CA GLU A 2 -10.19 21.48 2.75
C GLU A 2 -8.80 21.61 2.10
N TYR A 3 -8.62 20.98 0.94
CA TYR A 3 -7.38 21.09 0.18
C TYR A 3 -7.30 22.44 -0.53
N LYS A 4 -6.19 23.13 -0.29
CA LYS A 4 -5.84 24.35 -1.04
C LYS A 4 -4.59 24.06 -1.86
N PRO A 5 -4.67 24.07 -3.21
CA PRO A 5 -3.51 23.84 -4.07
C PRO A 5 -2.41 24.86 -3.70
N GLN A 6 -1.17 24.38 -3.61
CA GLN A 6 -0.04 25.31 -3.53
C GLN A 6 0.07 26.07 -4.85
N ALA A 7 0.52 27.33 -4.79
CA ALA A 7 0.65 28.18 -5.96
C ALA A 7 1.35 27.45 -7.11
N LYS A 8 0.91 27.73 -8.37
CA LYS A 8 1.43 27.09 -9.58
C LYS A 8 2.94 26.92 -9.51
N ARG A 9 3.38 25.68 -9.45
CA ARG A 9 4.79 25.37 -9.51
C ARG A 9 5.33 25.67 -10.90
N SER A 10 6.60 26.08 -10.94
CA SER A 10 7.35 26.19 -12.18
C SER A 10 7.16 24.92 -13.03
N GLU A 11 6.78 25.09 -14.31
CA GLU A 11 6.79 24.03 -15.30
C GLU A 11 8.21 23.64 -15.74
N ALA A 12 9.22 24.08 -14.99
CA ALA A 12 10.62 23.79 -15.29
C ALA A 12 10.86 22.28 -15.35
N TYR A 13 11.73 21.89 -16.26
CA TYR A 13 12.19 20.52 -16.41
C TYR A 13 12.71 20.00 -15.06
N GLN A 14 12.25 18.81 -14.69
CA GLN A 14 12.71 18.07 -13.51
C GLN A 14 13.02 16.63 -13.95
N SER A 15 14.22 16.16 -13.68
CA SER A 15 14.61 14.78 -13.96
C SER A 15 13.86 13.80 -13.07
N GLU A 16 13.84 12.50 -13.43
CA GLU A 16 13.27 11.46 -12.56
C GLU A 16 14.02 11.40 -11.21
N ALA A 17 15.35 11.56 -11.25
CA ALA A 17 16.17 11.58 -10.03
C ALA A 17 15.84 12.77 -9.10
N ASP A 18 15.64 13.97 -9.65
CA ASP A 18 15.27 15.13 -8.85
C ASP A 18 13.88 14.97 -8.24
N LEU A 19 12.93 14.41 -9.02
CA LEU A 19 11.58 14.12 -8.56
C LEU A 19 11.59 13.09 -7.43
N GLU A 20 12.42 12.06 -7.55
CA GLU A 20 12.61 11.02 -6.53
C GLU A 20 13.17 11.62 -5.23
N GLN A 21 14.23 12.43 -5.33
CA GLN A 21 14.84 13.07 -4.16
C GLN A 21 13.86 14.05 -3.47
N GLU A 22 13.10 14.81 -4.24
CA GLU A 22 12.06 15.68 -3.70
C GLU A 22 10.99 14.88 -2.95
N PHE A 23 10.53 13.78 -3.55
CA PHE A 23 9.54 12.90 -2.92
C PHE A 23 10.05 12.29 -1.62
N ILE A 24 11.28 11.75 -1.61
CA ILE A 24 11.90 11.19 -0.39
C ILE A 24 12.05 12.25 0.69
N ARG A 25 12.51 13.46 0.33
CA ARG A 25 12.61 14.59 1.28
C ARG A 25 11.26 14.89 1.94
N LEU A 26 10.18 14.93 1.17
CA LEU A 26 8.83 15.15 1.68
C LEU A 26 8.37 14.01 2.61
N LEU A 27 8.69 12.75 2.30
CA LEU A 27 8.39 11.64 3.21
C LEU A 27 9.16 11.78 4.53
N CYS A 28 10.44 12.17 4.48
CA CYS A 28 11.22 12.42 5.70
C CYS A 28 10.62 13.55 6.55
N GLU A 29 10.13 14.64 5.92
CA GLU A 29 9.43 15.73 6.61
C GLU A 29 8.11 15.26 7.27
N LEU A 30 7.48 14.21 6.74
CA LEU A 30 6.30 13.57 7.33
C LEU A 30 6.65 12.52 8.42
N GLY A 31 7.94 12.37 8.74
CA GLY A 31 8.43 11.49 9.80
C GLY A 31 8.74 10.06 9.37
N TYR A 32 9.00 9.83 8.08
CA TYR A 32 9.54 8.55 7.61
C TYR A 32 11.04 8.49 7.83
N GLU A 33 11.51 7.35 8.30
CA GLU A 33 12.94 7.08 8.44
C GLU A 33 13.52 6.67 7.08
N ARG A 34 14.50 7.45 6.57
CA ARG A 34 15.21 7.08 5.35
C ARG A 34 16.28 6.03 5.66
N LEU A 35 16.26 4.93 4.92
CA LEU A 35 17.26 3.88 5.01
C LEU A 35 18.02 3.72 3.70
N THR A 36 19.28 3.33 3.80
CA THR A 36 20.11 2.93 2.66
C THR A 36 20.20 1.42 2.64
N ILE A 37 19.28 0.78 1.90
CA ILE A 37 19.21 -0.68 1.75
C ILE A 37 19.30 -1.00 0.25
N HIS A 38 20.32 -1.74 -0.12
CA HIS A 38 20.55 -2.17 -1.51
C HIS A 38 20.56 -3.68 -1.67
N LYS A 39 20.72 -4.42 -0.57
CA LYS A 39 20.81 -5.88 -0.55
C LYS A 39 19.67 -6.48 0.26
N GLU A 40 19.23 -7.64 -0.16
CA GLU A 40 18.17 -8.37 0.53
C GLU A 40 18.49 -8.69 1.98
N ALA A 41 19.75 -9.07 2.28
CA ALA A 41 20.18 -9.35 3.64
C ALA A 41 19.94 -8.16 4.60
N ASP A 42 20.18 -6.92 4.13
CA ASP A 42 19.94 -5.72 4.93
C ASP A 42 18.44 -5.46 5.11
N LEU A 43 17.63 -5.75 4.08
CA LEU A 43 16.17 -5.65 4.17
C LEU A 43 15.59 -6.65 5.19
N ILE A 44 16.09 -7.90 5.17
CA ILE A 44 15.71 -8.95 6.13
C ILE A 44 16.12 -8.59 7.55
N ALA A 45 17.35 -8.09 7.73
CA ALA A 45 17.84 -7.65 9.04
C ALA A 45 17.02 -6.48 9.62
N ASN A 46 16.67 -5.51 8.77
CA ASN A 46 15.77 -4.41 9.15
C ASN A 46 14.37 -4.95 9.53
N LEU A 47 13.81 -5.85 8.73
CA LEU A 47 12.50 -6.45 9.01
C LEU A 47 12.48 -7.15 10.38
N ARG A 48 13.49 -7.98 10.69
CA ARG A 48 13.64 -8.59 12.01
C ARG A 48 13.64 -7.55 13.11
N THR A 49 14.45 -6.52 12.98
CA THR A 49 14.56 -5.44 13.97
C THR A 49 13.23 -4.72 14.18
N GLN A 50 12.51 -4.42 13.12
CA GLN A 50 11.22 -3.74 13.23
C GLN A 50 10.13 -4.62 13.83
N LEU A 51 10.09 -5.91 13.49
CA LEU A 51 9.15 -6.85 14.10
C LEU A 51 9.45 -7.08 15.59
N GLU A 52 10.72 -7.16 15.98
CA GLU A 52 11.13 -7.24 17.38
C GLU A 52 10.66 -5.99 18.17
N LYS A 53 10.83 -4.82 17.58
CA LYS A 53 10.37 -3.55 18.17
C LYS A 53 8.84 -3.49 18.31
N LEU A 54 8.10 -3.83 17.25
CA LEU A 54 6.63 -3.80 17.25
C LEU A 54 6.05 -4.73 18.32
N ASN A 55 6.64 -5.92 18.47
CA ASN A 55 6.13 -6.97 19.35
C ASN A 55 6.74 -6.95 20.77
N ASN A 56 7.65 -6.01 21.02
CA ASN A 56 8.47 -6.01 22.25
C ASN A 56 9.02 -7.40 22.57
N TYR A 57 9.61 -8.05 21.57
CA TYR A 57 10.09 -9.43 21.65
C TYR A 57 11.34 -9.61 20.80
N ARG A 58 12.36 -10.27 21.36
CA ARG A 58 13.61 -10.56 20.68
C ARG A 58 13.62 -12.03 20.25
N PHE A 59 13.71 -12.27 18.95
CA PHE A 59 13.83 -13.63 18.40
C PHE A 59 15.21 -14.21 18.68
N THR A 60 15.27 -15.51 19.04
CA THR A 60 16.49 -16.27 18.84
C THR A 60 16.74 -16.47 17.33
N ASP A 61 17.94 -16.88 16.94
CA ASP A 61 18.22 -17.13 15.52
C ASP A 61 17.41 -18.33 15.00
N GLY A 62 17.19 -19.34 15.84
CA GLY A 62 16.34 -20.47 15.51
C GLY A 62 14.86 -20.10 15.33
N GLU A 63 14.33 -19.29 16.25
CA GLU A 63 12.97 -18.77 16.16
C GLU A 63 12.77 -17.89 14.92
N TRP A 64 13.75 -16.99 14.65
CA TRP A 64 13.69 -16.14 13.46
C TRP A 64 13.71 -16.95 12.17
N LYS A 65 14.61 -17.95 12.08
CA LYS A 65 14.70 -18.82 10.91
C LYS A 65 13.38 -19.54 10.65
N ARG A 66 12.75 -20.13 11.69
CA ARG A 66 11.45 -20.80 11.53
C ARG A 66 10.37 -19.82 11.08
N PHE A 67 10.27 -18.68 11.75
CA PHE A 67 9.28 -17.66 11.42
C PHE A 67 9.45 -17.12 9.99
N TRP A 68 10.71 -16.95 9.58
CA TRP A 68 11.06 -16.56 8.22
C TRP A 68 10.60 -17.60 7.20
N ASP A 69 11.02 -18.85 7.37
CA ASP A 69 10.76 -19.92 6.40
C ASP A 69 9.26 -20.30 6.35
N GLU A 70 8.57 -20.29 7.48
CA GLU A 70 7.17 -20.73 7.56
C GLU A 70 6.16 -19.61 7.22
N VAL A 71 6.46 -18.35 7.52
CA VAL A 71 5.50 -17.25 7.42
C VAL A 71 5.90 -16.24 6.35
N LEU A 72 7.11 -15.67 6.43
CA LEU A 72 7.48 -14.50 5.63
C LEU A 72 7.97 -14.87 4.22
N ALA A 73 8.80 -15.88 4.12
CA ALA A 73 9.42 -16.36 2.87
C ALA A 73 8.95 -17.77 2.47
N ASN A 74 7.73 -18.14 2.85
CA ASN A 74 7.17 -19.42 2.45
C ASN A 74 7.05 -19.50 0.93
N THR A 75 7.73 -20.47 0.33
CA THR A 75 7.81 -20.65 -1.13
C THR A 75 6.46 -20.99 -1.79
N ASN A 76 5.47 -21.42 -1.01
CA ASN A 76 4.12 -21.69 -1.49
C ASN A 76 3.20 -20.46 -1.40
N SER A 77 3.69 -19.34 -0.87
CA SER A 77 2.93 -18.10 -0.67
C SER A 77 3.30 -17.08 -1.72
N GLY A 78 2.33 -16.69 -2.55
CA GLY A 78 2.47 -15.61 -3.51
C GLY A 78 1.75 -14.33 -3.05
N ILE A 79 1.48 -13.44 -4.00
CA ILE A 79 0.85 -12.13 -3.76
C ILE A 79 -0.45 -12.26 -2.95
N LEU A 80 -1.30 -13.25 -3.25
CA LEU A 80 -2.61 -13.39 -2.61
C LEU A 80 -2.48 -13.80 -1.14
N GLU A 81 -1.64 -14.79 -0.86
CA GLU A 81 -1.39 -15.29 0.49
C GLU A 81 -0.72 -14.20 1.35
N LYS A 82 0.28 -13.51 0.81
CA LYS A 82 0.96 -12.39 1.49
C LYS A 82 0.03 -11.19 1.68
N THR A 83 -0.90 -10.93 0.75
CA THR A 83 -1.95 -9.94 0.94
C THR A 83 -2.87 -10.33 2.10
N ARG A 84 -3.29 -11.60 2.17
CA ARG A 84 -4.11 -12.12 3.27
C ARG A 84 -3.40 -11.99 4.62
N LEU A 85 -2.10 -12.32 4.67
CA LEU A 85 -1.30 -12.14 5.90
C LEU A 85 -1.36 -10.70 6.44
N ILE A 86 -1.36 -9.70 5.58
CA ILE A 86 -1.44 -8.30 6.02
C ILE A 86 -2.88 -7.90 6.33
N GLN A 87 -3.86 -8.35 5.53
CA GLN A 87 -5.23 -7.84 5.63
C GLN A 87 -6.08 -8.60 6.64
N GLU A 88 -5.87 -9.90 6.79
CA GLU A 88 -6.71 -10.77 7.64
C GLU A 88 -5.89 -11.40 8.77
N ASP A 89 -4.81 -12.08 8.42
CA ASP A 89 -4.03 -12.92 9.33
C ASP A 89 -2.76 -12.20 9.84
N TYR A 90 -2.87 -10.93 10.19
CA TYR A 90 -1.73 -10.09 10.57
C TYR A 90 -1.09 -10.43 11.92
N VAL A 91 -1.69 -11.36 12.67
CA VAL A 91 -1.15 -11.93 13.91
C VAL A 91 -0.78 -13.39 13.65
N GLN A 92 0.51 -13.70 13.68
CA GLN A 92 1.05 -15.04 13.41
C GLN A 92 1.53 -15.70 14.70
N VAL A 93 1.46 -17.02 14.76
CA VAL A 93 1.89 -17.80 15.92
C VAL A 93 3.34 -18.23 15.73
N LEU A 94 4.22 -17.75 16.58
CA LEU A 94 5.60 -18.21 16.70
C LEU A 94 5.67 -19.37 17.70
N ARG A 95 6.30 -20.48 17.32
CA ARG A 95 6.71 -21.54 18.24
C ARG A 95 8.09 -21.20 18.79
N ARG A 96 8.17 -20.99 20.10
CA ARG A 96 9.39 -20.63 20.80
C ARG A 96 10.28 -21.85 21.04
N ASP A 97 11.57 -21.59 21.27
CA ASP A 97 12.54 -22.65 21.56
C ASP A 97 12.23 -23.39 22.87
N ASN A 98 11.52 -22.77 23.80
CA ASN A 98 11.07 -23.38 25.06
C ASN A 98 9.76 -24.17 24.93
N GLY A 99 9.22 -24.33 23.73
CA GLY A 99 7.95 -25.04 23.46
C GLY A 99 6.67 -24.23 23.63
N GLU A 100 6.77 -23.01 24.14
CA GLU A 100 5.60 -22.11 24.24
C GLU A 100 5.27 -21.47 22.89
N SER A 101 4.08 -20.90 22.79
CA SER A 101 3.67 -20.12 21.62
C SER A 101 3.60 -18.62 21.95
N LYS A 102 3.96 -17.77 20.98
CA LYS A 102 3.83 -16.33 21.08
C LYS A 102 3.19 -15.76 19.82
N ASN A 103 2.25 -14.84 20.00
CA ASN A 103 1.66 -14.09 18.89
C ASN A 103 2.61 -12.99 18.44
N ILE A 104 2.89 -12.94 17.16
CA ILE A 104 3.72 -11.95 16.48
C ILE A 104 2.83 -11.15 15.52
N GLN A 105 2.72 -9.87 15.75
CA GLN A 105 2.00 -8.96 14.86
C GLN A 105 2.92 -8.50 13.73
N LEU A 106 2.43 -8.57 12.50
CA LEU A 106 3.11 -8.00 11.32
C LEU A 106 2.78 -6.51 11.17
N ILE A 107 1.57 -6.12 11.54
CA ILE A 107 1.07 -4.74 11.55
C ILE A 107 0.12 -4.53 12.72
N ASP A 108 0.23 -3.40 13.43
CA ASP A 108 -0.71 -3.05 14.49
C ASP A 108 -1.91 -2.30 13.89
N LYS A 109 -3.06 -2.99 13.82
CA LYS A 109 -4.31 -2.42 13.30
C LYS A 109 -5.14 -1.71 14.37
N LYS A 110 -4.83 -1.91 15.65
CA LYS A 110 -5.54 -1.27 16.77
C LYS A 110 -4.92 0.08 17.11
N CYS A 111 -3.61 0.09 17.38
CA CYS A 111 -2.86 1.29 17.68
C CYS A 111 -1.96 1.62 16.48
N ILE A 112 -2.55 2.14 15.41
CA ILE A 112 -1.87 2.32 14.11
C ILE A 112 -0.56 3.10 14.22
N HIS A 113 -0.43 4.01 15.18
CA HIS A 113 0.78 4.82 15.38
C HIS A 113 1.96 4.06 15.99
N ASN A 114 1.77 2.82 16.45
CA ASN A 114 2.85 1.93 16.86
C ASN A 114 3.66 1.42 15.66
N ASN A 115 3.07 1.47 14.44
CA ASN A 115 3.77 1.06 13.24
C ASN A 115 4.84 2.07 12.87
N SER A 116 6.04 1.58 12.55
CA SER A 116 7.13 2.37 11.98
C SER A 116 6.98 2.53 10.49
N LEU A 117 7.29 3.72 9.97
CA LEU A 117 7.31 4.04 8.56
C LEU A 117 8.73 4.36 8.13
N GLN A 118 9.22 3.65 7.13
CA GLN A 118 10.55 3.79 6.58
C GLN A 118 10.47 3.95 5.06
N VAL A 119 11.48 4.54 4.46
CA VAL A 119 11.58 4.69 3.00
C VAL A 119 12.95 4.26 2.53
N ILE A 120 12.95 3.44 1.47
CA ILE A 120 14.13 3.04 0.70
C ILE A 120 13.94 3.43 -0.76
N ASN A 121 15.03 3.59 -1.47
CA ASN A 121 15.01 3.89 -2.90
C ASN A 121 16.09 3.12 -3.64
N GLN A 122 15.90 2.98 -4.95
CA GLN A 122 16.84 2.35 -5.87
C GLN A 122 17.26 0.94 -5.43
N TYR A 123 16.31 0.19 -4.82
CA TYR A 123 16.54 -1.20 -4.46
C TYR A 123 16.64 -2.03 -5.75
N ALA A 124 17.71 -2.80 -5.88
CA ALA A 124 17.99 -3.59 -7.07
C ALA A 124 17.76 -5.08 -6.78
N ILE A 125 17.20 -5.78 -7.75
CA ILE A 125 17.15 -7.24 -7.81
C ILE A 125 17.78 -7.68 -9.13
N SER A 126 18.69 -8.64 -9.07
CA SER A 126 19.43 -9.15 -10.21
C SER A 126 18.94 -10.53 -10.65
N THR A 127 19.36 -10.91 -11.84
CA THR A 127 19.14 -12.27 -12.36
C THR A 127 19.86 -13.32 -11.53
N GLU A 128 20.95 -12.99 -10.83
CA GLU A 128 21.64 -13.86 -9.89
C GLU A 128 20.80 -14.18 -8.66
N GLU A 129 19.85 -13.30 -8.31
CA GLU A 129 18.87 -13.46 -7.24
C GLU A 129 17.57 -14.15 -7.69
N GLY A 130 17.55 -14.68 -8.92
CA GLY A 130 16.44 -15.44 -9.48
C GLY A 130 15.42 -14.62 -10.26
N ALA A 131 15.59 -13.30 -10.42
CA ALA A 131 14.73 -12.48 -11.26
C ALA A 131 14.88 -12.86 -12.76
N ALA A 132 13.81 -12.65 -13.53
CA ALA A 132 13.86 -12.86 -14.98
C ALA A 132 14.75 -11.84 -15.68
N HIS A 133 14.84 -10.62 -15.13
CA HIS A 133 15.67 -9.52 -15.60
C HIS A 133 16.14 -8.68 -14.41
N ASP A 134 17.30 -8.02 -14.56
CA ASP A 134 17.75 -7.02 -13.58
C ASP A 134 16.75 -5.87 -13.52
N ASN A 135 16.27 -5.58 -12.34
CA ASN A 135 15.31 -4.52 -12.09
C ASN A 135 15.77 -3.63 -10.93
N ARG A 136 15.42 -2.35 -11.02
CA ARG A 136 15.68 -1.37 -9.99
C ARG A 136 14.39 -0.62 -9.69
N TYR A 137 14.01 -0.63 -8.43
CA TYR A 137 12.75 -0.07 -7.95
C TYR A 137 12.96 1.36 -7.48
N ASP A 138 12.15 2.31 -7.94
CA ASP A 138 12.35 3.73 -7.65
C ASP A 138 12.25 4.01 -6.14
N VAL A 139 11.07 3.95 -5.56
CA VAL A 139 10.87 4.19 -4.13
C VAL A 139 9.96 3.14 -3.53
N THR A 140 10.31 2.67 -2.34
CA THR A 140 9.47 1.73 -1.57
C THR A 140 9.30 2.22 -0.14
N VAL A 141 8.05 2.26 0.33
CA VAL A 141 7.72 2.53 1.73
C VAL A 141 7.58 1.21 2.46
N LEU A 142 8.35 1.09 3.54
CA LEU A 142 8.28 -0.04 4.45
C LEU A 142 7.40 0.32 5.66
N VAL A 143 6.57 -0.63 6.06
CA VAL A 143 5.82 -0.55 7.33
C VAL A 143 6.28 -1.71 8.20
N ASN A 144 6.86 -1.42 9.35
CA ASN A 144 7.50 -2.40 10.22
C ASN A 144 8.53 -3.27 9.49
N GLY A 145 9.26 -2.68 8.53
CA GLY A 145 10.25 -3.38 7.69
C GLY A 145 9.66 -4.13 6.49
N LEU A 146 8.35 -4.32 6.38
CA LEU A 146 7.70 -4.96 5.23
C LEU A 146 7.46 -3.95 4.10
N PRO A 147 7.79 -4.25 2.85
CA PRO A 147 7.53 -3.40 1.69
C PRO A 147 6.03 -3.42 1.37
N LEU A 148 5.26 -2.46 1.91
CA LEU A 148 3.81 -2.44 1.72
C LEU A 148 3.34 -1.48 0.64
N ILE A 149 4.16 -0.49 0.25
CA ILE A 149 3.81 0.45 -0.81
C ILE A 149 5.00 0.63 -1.73
N HIS A 150 4.77 0.47 -3.01
CA HIS A 150 5.78 0.73 -4.03
C HIS A 150 5.36 1.91 -4.91
N ILE A 151 6.31 2.79 -5.19
CA ILE A 151 6.10 4.03 -5.92
C ILE A 151 7.00 4.03 -7.15
N GLU A 152 6.41 4.20 -8.31
CA GLU A 152 7.12 4.34 -9.59
C GLU A 152 6.95 5.74 -10.14
N LEU A 153 8.06 6.37 -10.46
CA LEU A 153 8.14 7.75 -10.90
C LEU A 153 8.57 7.84 -12.37
N LYS A 154 7.99 8.80 -13.05
CA LYS A 154 8.42 9.22 -14.40
C LYS A 154 8.61 10.72 -14.40
N ARG A 155 9.52 11.20 -15.23
CA ARG A 155 9.72 12.65 -15.40
C ARG A 155 8.47 13.33 -15.93
N ARG A 156 8.33 14.62 -15.69
CA ARG A 156 7.23 15.43 -16.22
C ARG A 156 7.18 15.33 -17.75
N GLY A 157 5.96 15.29 -18.29
CA GLY A 157 5.72 15.13 -19.71
C GLY A 157 5.66 13.69 -20.22
N VAL A 158 6.11 12.71 -19.45
CA VAL A 158 5.96 11.29 -19.77
C VAL A 158 4.56 10.82 -19.36
N PRO A 159 3.85 10.03 -20.18
CA PRO A 159 2.56 9.48 -19.82
C PRO A 159 2.65 8.61 -18.55
N ILE A 160 1.80 8.88 -17.55
CA ILE A 160 1.77 8.12 -16.30
C ILE A 160 1.52 6.61 -16.50
N ARG A 161 0.95 6.21 -17.65
CA ARG A 161 0.75 4.81 -18.03
C ARG A 161 2.08 4.05 -18.19
N GLU A 162 3.17 4.72 -18.44
CA GLU A 162 4.50 4.08 -18.51
C GLU A 162 4.93 3.55 -17.15
N ALA A 163 4.74 4.33 -16.06
CA ALA A 163 4.96 3.87 -14.69
C ALA A 163 4.08 2.66 -14.35
N PHE A 164 2.81 2.69 -14.75
CA PHE A 164 1.90 1.56 -14.56
C PHE A 164 2.39 0.29 -15.28
N ASN A 165 2.87 0.41 -16.51
CA ASN A 165 3.40 -0.72 -17.27
C ASN A 165 4.72 -1.24 -16.69
N GLN A 166 5.51 -0.38 -16.07
CA GLN A 166 6.77 -0.75 -15.43
C GLN A 166 6.53 -1.61 -14.19
N ILE A 167 5.59 -1.22 -13.33
CA ILE A 167 5.18 -2.04 -12.17
C ILE A 167 4.65 -3.41 -12.62
N ASP A 168 3.87 -3.47 -13.71
CA ASP A 168 3.42 -4.75 -14.27
C ASP A 168 4.58 -5.66 -14.66
N ARG A 169 5.61 -5.09 -15.27
CA ARG A 169 6.83 -5.83 -15.59
C ARG A 169 7.50 -6.36 -14.31
N TYR A 170 7.62 -5.55 -13.25
CA TYR A 170 8.18 -5.98 -11.97
C TYR A 170 7.39 -7.11 -11.32
N GLN A 171 6.07 -7.05 -11.34
CA GLN A 171 5.22 -8.12 -10.81
C GLN A 171 5.41 -9.45 -11.56
N ARG A 172 5.70 -9.41 -12.87
CA ARG A 172 5.95 -10.62 -13.65
C ARG A 172 7.38 -11.13 -13.51
N ASP A 173 8.33 -10.23 -13.40
CA ASP A 173 9.73 -10.55 -13.67
C ASP A 173 10.59 -10.61 -12.42
N SER A 174 10.22 -9.96 -11.30
CA SER A 174 11.13 -9.81 -10.17
C SER A 174 10.55 -9.74 -8.76
N PHE A 175 9.28 -9.36 -8.54
CA PHE A 175 8.74 -9.24 -7.16
C PHE A 175 8.70 -10.56 -6.39
N TRP A 176 8.61 -11.67 -7.09
CA TRP A 176 8.64 -13.02 -6.53
C TRP A 176 10.06 -13.58 -6.33
N ALA A 177 11.07 -12.89 -6.89
CA ALA A 177 12.45 -13.36 -6.83
C ALA A 177 13.01 -13.32 -5.41
N SER A 178 14.05 -14.10 -5.18
CA SER A 178 14.72 -14.23 -3.91
C SER A 178 13.76 -14.71 -2.80
N SER A 179 13.55 -13.95 -1.73
CA SER A 179 12.57 -14.28 -0.68
C SER A 179 11.12 -13.92 -1.04
N GLY A 180 10.91 -13.24 -2.16
CA GLY A 180 9.59 -12.74 -2.55
C GLY A 180 9.02 -11.68 -1.62
N LEU A 181 9.82 -10.92 -0.88
CA LEU A 181 9.34 -9.88 0.04
C LEU A 181 8.52 -8.80 -0.68
N TYR A 182 8.83 -8.49 -1.93
CA TYR A 182 8.08 -7.50 -2.69
C TYR A 182 6.66 -7.94 -3.08
N GLU A 183 6.32 -9.20 -2.91
CA GLU A 183 4.94 -9.67 -3.02
C GLU A 183 4.04 -9.22 -1.84
N PHE A 184 4.63 -8.69 -0.74
CA PHE A 184 3.89 -8.04 0.34
C PHE A 184 3.34 -6.67 -0.05
N VAL A 185 3.77 -6.06 -1.15
CA VAL A 185 3.27 -4.75 -1.57
C VAL A 185 1.76 -4.78 -1.74
N GLN A 186 1.06 -3.91 -1.00
CA GLN A 186 -0.41 -3.81 -1.00
C GLN A 186 -0.89 -2.74 -1.97
N ILE A 187 -0.17 -1.64 -2.05
CA ILE A 187 -0.56 -0.45 -2.80
C ILE A 187 0.57 -0.03 -3.72
N PHE A 188 0.22 0.22 -4.96
CA PHE A 188 1.09 0.87 -5.94
C PHE A 188 0.70 2.34 -6.10
N VAL A 189 1.70 3.20 -6.19
CA VAL A 189 1.58 4.61 -6.52
C VAL A 189 2.37 4.88 -7.79
N ILE A 190 1.77 5.55 -8.74
CA ILE A 190 2.41 5.95 -9.99
C ILE A 190 2.32 7.45 -10.14
N SER A 191 3.41 8.09 -10.57
CA SER A 191 3.43 9.53 -10.75
C SER A 191 4.36 9.97 -11.88
N ASN A 192 4.00 11.08 -12.52
CA ASN A 192 4.89 11.83 -13.39
C ASN A 192 5.10 13.28 -12.88
N GLY A 193 4.94 13.47 -11.57
CA GLY A 193 5.04 14.77 -10.92
C GLY A 193 3.77 15.63 -11.05
N THR A 194 3.12 15.61 -12.21
CA THR A 194 1.88 16.37 -12.48
C THR A 194 0.63 15.57 -12.15
N ASN A 195 0.66 14.27 -12.46
CA ASN A 195 -0.45 13.35 -12.19
C ASN A 195 0.05 12.21 -11.32
N THR A 196 -0.65 11.97 -10.21
CA THR A 196 -0.36 10.89 -9.28
C THR A 196 -1.62 10.06 -9.05
N LYS A 197 -1.48 8.75 -9.19
CA LYS A 197 -2.58 7.79 -8.98
C LYS A 197 -2.11 6.63 -8.12
N TYR A 198 -3.05 5.93 -7.51
CA TYR A 198 -2.78 4.73 -6.74
C TYR A 198 -3.75 3.60 -7.11
N TYR A 199 -3.35 2.36 -6.83
CA TYR A 199 -4.16 1.16 -7.04
C TYR A 199 -3.62 -0.01 -6.20
N SER A 200 -4.42 -1.07 -6.05
CA SER A 200 -4.03 -2.25 -5.28
C SER A 200 -3.16 -3.21 -6.10
N ASN A 201 -2.43 -4.07 -5.40
CA ASN A 201 -1.59 -5.11 -5.99
C ASN A 201 -2.38 -6.14 -6.81
N THR A 202 -3.66 -6.36 -6.52
CA THR A 202 -4.51 -7.32 -7.25
C THR A 202 -5.20 -6.71 -8.46
N THR A 203 -5.17 -5.39 -8.65
CA THR A 203 -5.87 -4.71 -9.73
C THR A 203 -5.52 -5.26 -11.12
N ARG A 204 -4.25 -5.56 -11.37
CA ARG A 204 -3.79 -6.10 -12.64
C ARG A 204 -3.66 -7.63 -12.63
N PHE A 205 -3.33 -8.20 -11.49
CA PHE A 205 -3.15 -9.64 -11.32
C PHE A 205 -4.39 -10.43 -11.75
N ASN A 206 -5.58 -10.02 -11.31
CA ASN A 206 -6.83 -10.68 -11.67
C ASN A 206 -7.16 -10.51 -13.16
N HIS A 207 -6.93 -9.33 -13.74
CA HIS A 207 -7.10 -9.12 -15.18
C HIS A 207 -6.22 -10.02 -16.04
N ILE A 208 -4.99 -10.29 -15.63
CA ILE A 208 -4.08 -11.19 -16.34
C ILE A 208 -4.55 -12.64 -16.21
N LYS A 209 -5.01 -13.04 -15.02
CA LYS A 209 -5.55 -14.38 -14.77
C LYS A 209 -6.80 -14.64 -15.62
N ASP A 210 -7.72 -13.68 -15.65
CA ASP A 210 -8.94 -13.76 -16.45
C ASP A 210 -8.66 -13.79 -17.96
N ALA A 211 -7.72 -12.99 -18.41
CA ALA A 211 -7.29 -12.99 -19.82
C ALA A 211 -6.61 -14.31 -20.25
N LYS A 212 -5.91 -14.99 -19.34
CA LYS A 212 -5.32 -16.31 -19.57
C LYS A 212 -6.37 -17.42 -19.54
N ALA A 213 -7.39 -17.32 -18.68
CA ALA A 213 -8.49 -18.29 -18.55
C ALA A 213 -9.46 -18.21 -19.74
N GLN A 214 -9.73 -17.01 -20.24
CA GLN A 214 -10.49 -16.80 -21.45
C GLN A 214 -9.58 -16.97 -22.67
N LYS A 215 -9.51 -18.15 -23.26
CA LYS A 215 -8.84 -18.42 -24.55
C LYS A 215 -9.42 -17.63 -25.74
N ALA A 216 -10.07 -16.51 -25.49
CA ALA A 216 -10.83 -15.74 -26.45
C ALA A 216 -10.12 -14.44 -26.81
N LYS A 217 -9.86 -14.34 -28.11
CA LYS A 217 -9.63 -13.13 -28.92
C LYS A 217 -8.71 -12.06 -28.31
N LYS A 218 -7.55 -11.92 -28.94
CA LYS A 218 -6.57 -10.83 -28.84
C LYS A 218 -7.17 -9.45 -28.54
N SER A 219 -7.54 -9.18 -27.30
CA SER A 219 -7.61 -7.81 -26.80
C SER A 219 -6.19 -7.44 -26.37
N LYS A 220 -5.53 -6.61 -27.17
CA LYS A 220 -4.12 -6.26 -27.02
C LYS A 220 -3.81 -5.33 -25.84
N THR A 221 -4.78 -4.87 -25.08
CA THR A 221 -4.60 -3.95 -23.96
C THR A 221 -5.53 -4.29 -22.84
N SER A 222 -4.97 -4.64 -21.68
CA SER A 222 -5.71 -4.71 -20.43
C SER A 222 -6.19 -3.29 -20.07
N ASN A 223 -7.50 -3.09 -19.87
CA ASN A 223 -8.08 -1.84 -19.38
C ASN A 223 -7.82 -1.61 -17.88
N SER A 224 -6.95 -2.40 -17.26
CA SER A 224 -6.68 -2.32 -15.81
C SER A 224 -6.19 -0.95 -15.35
N PHE A 225 -5.62 -0.13 -16.22
CA PHE A 225 -5.27 1.26 -15.90
C PHE A 225 -6.51 2.11 -15.53
N GLU A 226 -7.69 1.78 -15.99
CA GLU A 226 -8.95 2.47 -15.63
C GLU A 226 -9.34 2.25 -14.16
N PHE A 227 -8.81 1.22 -13.52
CA PHE A 227 -9.03 0.96 -12.09
C PHE A 227 -8.07 1.71 -11.17
N THR A 228 -7.12 2.47 -11.74
CA THR A 228 -6.30 3.39 -10.95
C THR A 228 -7.14 4.58 -10.49
N SER A 229 -6.88 5.06 -9.27
CA SER A 229 -7.64 6.15 -8.65
C SER A 229 -6.78 7.37 -8.40
N PHE A 230 -7.33 8.56 -8.57
CA PHE A 230 -6.77 9.77 -8.01
C PHE A 230 -7.11 9.87 -6.52
N TRP A 231 -6.20 10.46 -5.76
CA TRP A 231 -6.51 10.93 -4.42
C TRP A 231 -7.34 12.22 -4.50
N ALA A 232 -8.18 12.47 -3.49
CA ALA A 232 -9.01 13.66 -3.44
C ALA A 232 -9.25 14.11 -1.99
N ASP A 233 -9.64 15.37 -1.83
CA ASP A 233 -10.04 15.91 -0.53
C ASP A 233 -11.47 15.51 -0.12
N ALA A 234 -11.91 16.00 1.04
CA ALA A 234 -13.25 15.72 1.59
C ALA A 234 -14.40 16.24 0.73
N ASN A 235 -14.14 17.15 -0.21
CA ASN A 235 -15.09 17.70 -1.18
C ASN A 235 -14.96 17.03 -2.55
N ASN A 236 -14.21 15.92 -2.64
CA ASN A 236 -13.93 15.17 -3.86
C ASN A 236 -13.17 15.98 -4.93
N ARG A 237 -12.38 16.99 -4.51
CA ARG A 237 -11.45 17.69 -5.39
C ARG A 237 -10.19 16.85 -5.56
N ILE A 238 -9.88 16.52 -6.80
CA ILE A 238 -8.71 15.69 -7.15
C ILE A 238 -7.42 16.42 -6.77
N ILE A 239 -6.48 15.68 -6.19
CA ILE A 239 -5.14 16.10 -5.82
C ILE A 239 -4.14 15.37 -6.73
N PRO A 240 -3.86 15.91 -7.93
CA PRO A 240 -3.04 15.20 -8.91
C PRO A 240 -1.55 15.42 -8.71
N ASP A 241 -1.11 16.58 -8.23
CA ASP A 241 0.30 16.93 -8.05
C ASP A 241 0.97 16.05 -7.00
N LEU A 242 2.17 15.54 -7.29
CA LEU A 242 2.89 14.61 -6.42
C LEU A 242 3.17 15.18 -5.04
N VAL A 243 3.47 16.46 -4.91
CA VAL A 243 3.81 17.05 -3.62
C VAL A 243 2.60 17.18 -2.73
N ASP A 244 1.48 17.65 -3.28
CA ASP A 244 0.21 17.75 -2.54
C ASP A 244 -0.36 16.37 -2.23
N PHE A 245 -0.21 15.43 -3.16
CA PHE A 245 -0.51 14.01 -2.94
C PHE A 245 0.32 13.47 -1.77
N THR A 246 1.63 13.70 -1.77
CA THR A 246 2.52 13.21 -0.72
C THR A 246 2.12 13.76 0.64
N LYS A 247 1.89 15.05 0.76
CA LYS A 247 1.51 15.69 2.02
C LYS A 247 0.18 15.22 2.59
N THR A 248 -0.71 14.71 1.75
CA THR A 248 -2.05 14.28 2.15
C THR A 248 -2.19 12.76 2.24
N PHE A 249 -1.81 12.02 1.19
CA PHE A 249 -1.90 10.57 1.14
C PHE A 249 -0.89 9.87 2.05
N PHE A 250 0.37 10.33 2.04
CA PHE A 250 1.45 9.77 2.84
C PHE A 250 1.57 10.38 4.25
N CYS A 251 0.68 11.30 4.65
CA CYS A 251 0.57 11.67 6.06
C CYS A 251 0.40 10.38 6.89
N LYS A 252 1.22 10.21 7.96
CA LYS A 252 1.31 8.97 8.75
C LYS A 252 -0.06 8.42 9.14
N HIS A 253 -0.94 9.30 9.63
CA HIS A 253 -2.30 8.90 10.02
C HIS A 253 -3.10 8.39 8.81
N THR A 254 -3.03 9.07 7.67
CA THR A 254 -3.79 8.72 6.47
C THR A 254 -3.36 7.38 5.91
N ILE A 255 -2.06 7.20 5.64
CA ILE A 255 -1.56 5.98 4.99
C ILE A 255 -1.74 4.75 5.86
N LEU A 256 -1.55 4.87 7.17
CA LEU A 256 -1.79 3.75 8.10
C LEU A 256 -3.28 3.40 8.16
N ASN A 257 -4.19 4.38 8.17
CA ASN A 257 -5.62 4.08 8.10
C ASN A 257 -6.00 3.44 6.75
N ILE A 258 -5.42 3.88 5.63
CA ILE A 258 -5.65 3.24 4.33
C ILE A 258 -5.27 1.76 4.40
N LEU A 259 -4.07 1.44 4.87
CA LEU A 259 -3.58 0.06 4.95
C LEU A 259 -4.35 -0.81 5.95
N THR A 260 -4.77 -0.26 7.08
CA THR A 260 -5.35 -1.04 8.18
C THR A 260 -6.87 -1.06 8.21
N ARG A 261 -7.53 -0.03 7.66
CA ARG A 261 -8.98 0.14 7.72
C ARG A 261 -9.64 0.21 6.35
N TYR A 262 -9.02 0.91 5.38
CA TYR A 262 -9.65 1.22 4.10
C TYR A 262 -9.16 0.35 2.93
N CYS A 263 -8.40 -0.68 3.23
CA CYS A 263 -8.22 -1.83 2.36
C CYS A 263 -9.22 -2.93 2.74
N VAL A 264 -9.82 -3.58 1.75
CA VAL A 264 -10.74 -4.71 1.92
C VAL A 264 -10.27 -5.85 1.04
N PHE A 265 -9.92 -6.98 1.64
CA PHE A 265 -9.62 -8.20 0.91
C PHE A 265 -10.91 -9.01 0.76
N THR A 266 -11.32 -9.28 -0.46
CA THR A 266 -12.62 -9.93 -0.75
C THR A 266 -12.48 -11.44 -0.81
N ALA A 267 -13.63 -12.15 -0.72
CA ALA A 267 -13.67 -13.61 -0.89
C ALA A 267 -13.15 -14.07 -2.26
N GLU A 268 -13.23 -13.20 -3.27
CA GLU A 268 -12.68 -13.47 -4.61
C GLU A 268 -11.17 -13.19 -4.70
N ASN A 269 -10.50 -13.01 -3.57
CA ASN A 269 -9.07 -12.68 -3.48
C ASN A 269 -8.68 -11.37 -4.20
N MET A 270 -9.52 -10.36 -4.10
CA MET A 270 -9.21 -9.02 -4.57
C MET A 270 -8.95 -8.08 -3.40
N LEU A 271 -7.86 -7.34 -3.45
CA LEU A 271 -7.63 -6.22 -2.56
C LEU A 271 -8.25 -4.96 -3.15
N LEU A 272 -9.26 -4.44 -2.48
CA LEU A 272 -9.90 -3.18 -2.82
C LEU A 272 -9.36 -2.08 -1.91
N VAL A 273 -8.81 -1.03 -2.49
CA VAL A 273 -8.46 0.19 -1.76
C VAL A 273 -9.60 1.18 -1.93
N MET A 274 -10.22 1.58 -0.82
CA MET A 274 -11.35 2.51 -0.86
C MET A 274 -10.96 3.84 -1.51
N ARG A 275 -11.87 4.37 -2.33
CA ARG A 275 -11.71 5.69 -2.95
C ARG A 275 -11.97 6.81 -1.94
N PRO A 276 -11.40 8.01 -2.13
CA PRO A 276 -11.52 9.11 -1.16
C PRO A 276 -12.95 9.40 -0.72
N TYR A 277 -13.89 9.49 -1.67
CA TYR A 277 -15.30 9.76 -1.34
C TYR A 277 -15.96 8.64 -0.51
N GLN A 278 -15.51 7.37 -0.66
CA GLN A 278 -15.99 6.26 0.16
C GLN A 278 -15.44 6.37 1.59
N ILE A 279 -14.15 6.70 1.73
CA ILE A 279 -13.51 6.94 3.04
C ILE A 279 -14.24 8.07 3.78
N VAL A 280 -14.45 9.21 3.11
CA VAL A 280 -15.15 10.36 3.68
C VAL A 280 -16.58 10.00 4.10
N ALA A 281 -17.29 9.21 3.29
CA ALA A 281 -18.63 8.74 3.64
C ALA A 281 -18.63 7.85 4.88
N THR A 282 -17.70 6.88 4.95
CA THR A 282 -17.54 6.00 6.11
C THR A 282 -17.25 6.79 7.38
N GLU A 283 -16.28 7.70 7.34
CA GLU A 283 -15.92 8.55 8.48
C GLU A 283 -17.10 9.43 8.94
N ARG A 284 -17.87 9.99 8.02
CA ARG A 284 -19.06 10.76 8.36
C ARG A 284 -20.18 9.92 8.99
N ILE A 285 -20.35 8.67 8.52
CA ILE A 285 -21.31 7.73 9.12
C ILE A 285 -20.89 7.42 10.56
N LEU A 286 -19.64 7.01 10.78
CA LEU A 286 -19.13 6.67 12.11
C LEU A 286 -19.23 7.84 13.07
N ASN A 287 -18.82 9.04 12.66
CA ASN A 287 -18.95 10.24 13.46
C ASN A 287 -20.41 10.56 13.80
N ARG A 288 -21.34 10.36 12.85
CA ARG A 288 -22.78 10.57 13.11
C ARG A 288 -23.34 9.57 14.11
N ILE A 289 -22.94 8.30 14.01
CA ILE A 289 -23.32 7.25 14.97
C ILE A 289 -22.79 7.59 16.38
N GLU A 290 -21.54 8.02 16.48
CA GLU A 290 -20.93 8.41 17.75
C GLU A 290 -21.65 9.62 18.38
N ILE A 291 -21.95 10.66 17.60
CA ILE A 291 -22.71 11.82 18.04
C ILE A 291 -24.12 11.38 18.50
N ALA A 292 -24.81 10.52 17.74
CA ALA A 292 -26.14 10.03 18.11
C ALA A 292 -26.12 9.24 19.41
N ASN A 293 -25.10 8.41 19.63
CA ASN A 293 -24.90 7.65 20.87
C ASN A 293 -24.62 8.56 22.06
N ASN A 294 -23.66 9.48 21.91
CA ASN A 294 -23.24 10.37 23.01
C ASN A 294 -24.37 11.30 23.48
N TYR A 295 -25.19 11.78 22.55
CA TYR A 295 -26.31 12.68 22.86
C TYR A 295 -27.67 11.97 22.95
N LYS A 296 -27.68 10.61 22.95
CA LYS A 296 -28.90 9.79 23.06
C LYS A 296 -30.01 10.18 22.06
N LYS A 297 -29.60 10.52 20.81
CA LYS A 297 -30.52 10.96 19.74
C LYS A 297 -31.14 9.79 18.97
N TYR A 298 -31.36 8.66 19.63
CA TYR A 298 -31.90 7.45 19.01
C TYR A 298 -33.31 7.69 18.49
N GLY A 299 -33.61 7.20 17.28
CA GLY A 299 -34.92 7.30 16.65
C GLY A 299 -35.31 8.71 16.21
N THR A 300 -34.40 9.68 16.24
CA THR A 300 -34.67 11.05 15.82
C THR A 300 -33.99 11.36 14.48
N VAL A 301 -34.55 12.31 13.71
CA VAL A 301 -33.92 12.83 12.48
C VAL A 301 -32.55 13.42 12.76
N ALA A 302 -32.35 14.04 13.92
CA ALA A 302 -31.08 14.61 14.35
C ALA A 302 -29.98 13.55 14.61
N GLY A 303 -30.36 12.32 14.91
CA GLY A 303 -29.44 11.18 15.07
C GLY A 303 -29.10 10.46 13.76
N GLY A 304 -29.89 10.69 12.71
CA GLY A 304 -29.74 10.05 11.40
C GLY A 304 -28.96 10.89 10.39
N GLY A 305 -28.98 10.42 9.15
CA GLY A 305 -28.38 11.07 8.00
C GLY A 305 -28.62 10.27 6.74
N TYR A 306 -28.16 10.81 5.62
CA TYR A 306 -28.18 10.12 4.34
C TYR A 306 -26.87 10.37 3.57
N ILE A 307 -26.55 9.45 2.67
CA ILE A 307 -25.43 9.57 1.76
C ILE A 307 -25.95 9.44 0.33
N TRP A 308 -25.65 10.46 -0.45
CA TRP A 308 -26.03 10.50 -1.86
C TRP A 308 -24.86 10.00 -2.72
N HIS A 309 -24.94 8.76 -3.14
CA HIS A 309 -24.00 8.15 -4.06
C HIS A 309 -24.71 7.61 -5.30
N THR A 310 -24.08 7.76 -6.47
CA THR A 310 -24.59 7.21 -7.72
C THR A 310 -24.56 5.67 -7.72
N THR A 311 -25.31 5.05 -8.61
CA THR A 311 -25.27 3.61 -8.84
C THR A 311 -23.84 3.21 -9.27
N GLY A 312 -23.34 2.08 -8.75
CA GLY A 312 -21.98 1.60 -9.05
C GLY A 312 -20.84 2.30 -8.28
N SER A 313 -21.14 3.26 -7.40
CA SER A 313 -20.12 3.97 -6.60
C SER A 313 -19.54 3.16 -5.44
N GLY A 314 -19.96 1.90 -5.24
CA GLY A 314 -19.50 1.04 -4.14
C GLY A 314 -20.13 1.36 -2.79
N LYS A 315 -21.42 1.70 -2.75
CA LYS A 315 -22.18 1.93 -1.50
C LYS A 315 -22.06 0.76 -0.50
N THR A 316 -22.13 -0.47 -1.01
CA THR A 316 -21.97 -1.69 -0.20
C THR A 316 -20.61 -1.72 0.50
N LEU A 317 -19.52 -1.36 -0.18
CA LEU A 317 -18.18 -1.29 0.41
C LEU A 317 -18.12 -0.22 1.50
N THR A 318 -18.73 0.95 1.26
CA THR A 318 -18.79 2.05 2.23
C THR A 318 -19.56 1.65 3.51
N SER A 319 -20.65 0.90 3.38
CA SER A 319 -21.46 0.47 4.54
C SER A 319 -20.88 -0.76 5.26
N PHE A 320 -20.03 -1.52 4.61
CA PHE A 320 -19.33 -2.66 5.22
C PHE A 320 -18.23 -2.23 6.18
N LYS A 321 -17.58 -1.10 5.93
CA LYS A 321 -16.49 -0.55 6.75
C LYS A 321 -16.98 0.38 7.84
#